data_ec15b167257dcca99a2239e56c7f683a
#
_entry.id   ec15b167257dcca99a2239e56c7f683a
#
_cell.length_a   1.000
_cell.length_b   1.000
_cell.length_c   1.000
_cell.angle_alpha   90.00
_cell.angle_beta   90.00
_cell.angle_gamma   90.00
#
_symmetry.space_group_name_H-M   'P 1'
#
loop_
_entity.id
_entity.type
_entity.pdbx_description
1 polymer ?
#
loop_
_entity_poly.entity_id
_entity_poly.type
_entity_poly.pdbx_seq_one_letter_code
_entity_poly.pdbx_strand_id
1 'polypeptide(L)'
;MHDLPGHRAALVKSEAAALGFDHCGIARAVRLDDDARRLERWLSKGMHGSMAYMERHFDLRVDPKKLVPGARSVVTLLLNHFPRETPRPDRPRIARYAWGMDYHEVIRAKLNTLLDRLRAQVGDISGRGFVDSAPVLERSWAQRSGLGWVGRNGNLIHKGAGSYFFIATLITDLELTPDDPMARDYCGSCRRCLDACPTEAIGEEKVVDGSKCISYFTIELKDALIPSEMQGRFGDWVFGCDVCQEVCPWNRFAKPHQEPAFTPIPKVLDLSTSEWEAMSEEAFRGIFKHSPIRRAKHRGMMRNLAFMKSGKE
;
A
#
# COMPACT_ATOMS: atom_id res chain seq x y z
N MET A 1 2.90 30.94 -26.83
CA MET A 1 2.78 30.88 -25.35
C MET A 1 3.44 29.59 -24.90
N HIS A 2 4.48 29.66 -24.06
CA HIS A 2 5.12 28.45 -23.55
C HIS A 2 4.11 27.65 -22.69
N ASP A 3 4.01 26.33 -22.92
CA ASP A 3 3.20 25.41 -22.07
C ASP A 3 3.86 25.28 -20.70
N LEU A 4 3.65 26.26 -19.84
CA LEU A 4 4.21 26.31 -18.48
C LEU A 4 3.75 25.12 -17.62
N PRO A 5 2.45 24.69 -17.63
CA PRO A 5 2.02 23.49 -16.93
C PRO A 5 2.71 22.20 -17.41
N GLY A 6 2.96 22.05 -18.71
CA GLY A 6 3.67 20.91 -19.28
C GLY A 6 5.14 20.87 -18.87
N HIS A 7 5.84 22.00 -18.89
CA HIS A 7 7.21 22.08 -18.40
C HIS A 7 7.33 21.73 -16.91
N ARG A 8 6.39 22.22 -16.09
CA ARG A 8 6.33 21.88 -14.66
C ARG A 8 6.04 20.41 -14.43
N ALA A 9 5.17 19.80 -15.24
CA ALA A 9 4.89 18.37 -15.18
C ALA A 9 6.14 17.54 -15.51
N ALA A 10 6.89 17.90 -16.54
CA ALA A 10 8.16 17.26 -16.88
C ALA A 10 9.19 17.39 -15.75
N LEU A 11 9.30 18.58 -15.15
CA LEU A 11 10.17 18.83 -14.00
C LEU A 11 9.82 17.92 -12.82
N VAL A 12 8.53 17.85 -12.43
CA VAL A 12 8.07 16.98 -11.33
C VAL A 12 8.45 15.52 -11.58
N LYS A 13 8.22 15.03 -12.80
CA LYS A 13 8.57 13.64 -13.19
C LYS A 13 10.08 13.39 -13.14
N SER A 14 10.89 14.34 -13.59
CA SER A 14 12.35 14.27 -13.55
C SER A 14 12.87 14.23 -12.11
N GLU A 15 12.39 15.13 -11.26
CA GLU A 15 12.80 15.18 -9.86
C GLU A 15 12.36 13.94 -9.08
N ALA A 16 11.17 13.41 -9.37
CA ALA A 16 10.70 12.15 -8.79
C ALA A 16 11.61 10.97 -9.18
N ALA A 17 11.97 10.88 -10.46
CA ALA A 17 12.90 9.85 -10.93
C ALA A 17 14.29 9.99 -10.31
N ALA A 18 14.81 11.21 -10.17
CA ALA A 18 16.10 11.49 -9.51
C ALA A 18 16.10 11.12 -8.01
N LEU A 19 14.93 11.07 -7.37
CA LEU A 19 14.73 10.59 -6.01
C LEU A 19 14.50 9.08 -5.91
N GLY A 20 14.52 8.37 -7.05
CA GLY A 20 14.40 6.92 -7.10
C GLY A 20 12.96 6.39 -7.10
N PHE A 21 11.95 7.23 -7.37
CA PHE A 21 10.61 6.72 -7.65
C PHE A 21 10.60 6.05 -9.03
N ASP A 22 9.98 4.87 -9.12
CA ASP A 22 9.95 4.07 -10.36
C ASP A 22 8.98 4.64 -11.39
N HIS A 23 7.85 5.19 -10.91
CA HIS A 23 6.83 5.78 -11.78
C HIS A 23 6.24 7.03 -11.14
N CYS A 24 5.87 7.99 -11.98
CA CYS A 24 5.23 9.24 -11.59
C CYS A 24 4.09 9.56 -12.57
N GLY A 25 2.91 9.85 -12.05
CA GLY A 25 1.76 10.27 -12.83
C GLY A 25 1.03 11.44 -12.16
N ILE A 26 0.32 12.22 -12.97
CA ILE A 26 -0.32 13.47 -12.55
C ILE A 26 -1.80 13.42 -12.89
N ALA A 27 -2.64 13.82 -11.94
CA ALA A 27 -4.08 14.01 -12.15
C ALA A 27 -4.52 15.41 -11.69
N ARG A 28 -5.63 15.89 -12.22
CA ARG A 28 -6.27 17.11 -11.71
C ARG A 28 -6.84 16.86 -10.32
N ALA A 29 -6.69 17.82 -9.41
CA ALA A 29 -7.29 17.77 -8.08
C ALA A 29 -8.79 18.05 -8.16
N VAL A 30 -9.58 16.98 -8.25
CA VAL A 30 -11.05 16.99 -8.30
C VAL A 30 -11.64 16.05 -7.26
N ARG A 31 -12.88 16.26 -6.86
CA ARG A 31 -13.58 15.34 -5.98
C ARG A 31 -13.78 13.98 -6.67
N LEU A 32 -13.64 12.90 -5.91
CA LEU A 32 -13.70 11.51 -6.37
C LEU A 32 -15.10 10.93 -6.16
N ASP A 33 -16.12 11.39 -6.95
CA ASP A 33 -17.54 11.06 -6.71
C ASP A 33 -17.84 9.57 -6.86
N ASP A 34 -17.27 8.90 -7.87
CA ASP A 34 -17.48 7.46 -8.06
C ASP A 34 -16.84 6.64 -6.94
N ASP A 35 -15.64 7.05 -6.51
CA ASP A 35 -14.94 6.38 -5.41
C ASP A 35 -15.63 6.65 -4.07
N ALA A 36 -16.23 7.84 -3.89
CA ALA A 36 -17.06 8.16 -2.73
C ALA A 36 -18.24 7.18 -2.62
N ARG A 37 -19.01 6.98 -3.71
CA ARG A 37 -20.13 6.02 -3.74
C ARG A 37 -19.69 4.57 -3.49
N ARG A 38 -18.49 4.18 -3.97
CA ARG A 38 -17.93 2.84 -3.69
C ARG A 38 -17.55 2.69 -2.22
N LEU A 39 -16.90 3.70 -1.66
CA LEU A 39 -16.50 3.71 -0.26
C LEU A 39 -17.69 3.68 0.69
N GLU A 40 -18.74 4.48 0.43
CA GLU A 40 -19.99 4.46 1.19
C GLU A 40 -20.62 3.06 1.23
N ARG A 41 -20.76 2.42 0.06
CA ARG A 41 -21.29 1.04 0.00
C ARG A 41 -20.41 0.03 0.73
N TRP A 42 -19.10 0.19 0.69
CA TRP A 42 -18.17 -0.68 1.38
C TRP A 42 -18.26 -0.52 2.90
N LEU A 43 -18.36 0.72 3.36
CA LEU A 43 -18.56 1.06 4.78
C LEU A 43 -19.92 0.58 5.29
N SER A 44 -21.01 0.82 4.55
CA SER A 44 -22.36 0.41 4.94
C SER A 44 -22.53 -1.12 5.07
N LYS A 45 -21.70 -1.89 4.38
CA LYS A 45 -21.65 -3.35 4.49
C LYS A 45 -20.71 -3.84 5.62
N GLY A 46 -20.11 -2.96 6.40
CA GLY A 46 -19.18 -3.31 7.49
C GLY A 46 -17.87 -3.95 7.02
N MET A 47 -17.54 -3.86 5.72
CA MET A 47 -16.36 -4.52 5.14
C MET A 47 -15.02 -3.95 5.63
N HIS A 48 -15.04 -2.86 6.38
CA HIS A 48 -13.86 -2.27 7.02
C HIS A 48 -13.51 -2.94 8.37
N GLY A 49 -14.38 -3.82 8.89
CA GLY A 49 -14.17 -4.43 10.21
C GLY A 49 -14.00 -3.38 11.30
N SER A 50 -12.96 -3.51 12.12
CA SER A 50 -12.65 -2.55 13.20
C SER A 50 -11.84 -1.33 12.76
N MET A 51 -11.59 -1.15 11.46
CA MET A 51 -10.81 -0.01 10.91
C MET A 51 -11.65 1.27 10.86
N ALA A 52 -12.10 1.77 12.03
CA ALA A 52 -12.93 2.97 12.14
C ALA A 52 -12.32 4.24 11.51
N TYR A 53 -11.00 4.25 11.27
CA TYR A 53 -10.35 5.34 10.56
C TYR A 53 -10.78 5.44 9.08
N MET A 54 -11.36 4.39 8.52
CA MET A 54 -11.90 4.42 7.15
C MET A 54 -13.18 5.27 7.03
N GLU A 55 -14.00 5.29 8.08
CA GLU A 55 -15.19 6.15 8.17
C GLU A 55 -14.81 7.60 8.49
N ARG A 56 -13.81 7.76 9.38
CA ARG A 56 -13.36 9.09 9.80
C ARG A 56 -12.79 9.84 8.61
N HIS A 57 -13.06 11.15 8.58
CA HIS A 57 -12.52 12.04 7.55
C HIS A 57 -12.93 11.63 6.12
N PHE A 58 -14.12 11.06 5.95
CA PHE A 58 -14.66 10.65 4.65
C PHE A 58 -14.50 11.77 3.61
N ASP A 59 -14.95 12.97 3.95
CA ASP A 59 -14.88 14.14 3.07
C ASP A 59 -13.44 14.51 2.64
N LEU A 60 -12.49 14.42 3.57
CA LEU A 60 -11.08 14.67 3.27
C LEU A 60 -10.52 13.58 2.33
N ARG A 61 -11.03 12.35 2.49
CA ARG A 61 -10.59 11.19 1.71
C ARG A 61 -11.00 11.27 0.24
N VAL A 62 -12.16 11.84 -0.03
CA VAL A 62 -12.71 11.92 -1.37
C VAL A 62 -12.46 13.25 -2.07
N ASP A 63 -12.00 14.27 -1.35
CA ASP A 63 -11.74 15.61 -1.92
C ASP A 63 -10.35 16.13 -1.52
N PRO A 64 -9.38 16.14 -2.46
CA PRO A 64 -8.02 16.59 -2.19
C PRO A 64 -7.95 18.07 -1.82
N LYS A 65 -8.92 18.90 -2.24
CA LYS A 65 -8.97 20.32 -1.91
C LYS A 65 -9.34 20.58 -0.45
N LYS A 66 -9.99 19.63 0.21
CA LYS A 66 -10.24 19.66 1.65
C LYS A 66 -8.99 19.32 2.46
N LEU A 67 -8.08 18.52 1.90
CA LEU A 67 -6.78 18.18 2.51
C LEU A 67 -5.74 19.27 2.34
N VAL A 68 -5.69 19.84 1.13
CA VAL A 68 -4.77 20.91 0.74
C VAL A 68 -5.58 22.00 0.05
N PRO A 69 -5.94 23.07 0.77
CA PRO A 69 -6.69 24.18 0.19
C PRO A 69 -5.97 24.76 -1.02
N GLY A 70 -6.72 25.06 -2.07
CA GLY A 70 -6.14 25.56 -3.32
C GLY A 70 -5.53 24.49 -4.23
N ALA A 71 -5.57 23.21 -3.87
CA ALA A 71 -5.00 22.14 -4.68
C ALA A 71 -5.52 22.15 -6.11
N ARG A 72 -4.61 22.06 -7.08
CA ARG A 72 -4.86 22.01 -8.53
C ARG A 72 -4.42 20.68 -9.14
N SER A 73 -3.38 20.05 -8.56
CA SER A 73 -2.81 18.80 -9.06
C SER A 73 -2.57 17.80 -7.95
N VAL A 74 -2.71 16.52 -8.30
CA VAL A 74 -2.34 15.37 -7.50
C VAL A 74 -1.27 14.60 -8.26
N VAL A 75 -0.06 14.57 -7.72
CA VAL A 75 1.05 13.80 -8.24
C VAL A 75 1.07 12.47 -7.50
N THR A 76 0.96 11.37 -8.21
CA THR A 76 1.05 10.02 -7.64
C THR A 76 2.36 9.36 -8.06
N LEU A 77 3.02 8.74 -7.12
CA LEU A 77 4.36 8.18 -7.26
C LEU A 77 4.34 6.71 -6.83
N LEU A 78 5.02 5.86 -7.58
CA LEU A 78 5.19 4.46 -7.21
C LEU A 78 6.64 4.19 -6.83
N LEU A 79 6.84 3.50 -5.72
CA LEU A 79 8.15 3.04 -5.27
C LEU A 79 8.11 1.51 -5.12
N ASN A 80 8.90 0.82 -5.91
CA ASN A 80 8.96 -0.64 -5.95
C ASN A 80 9.51 -1.21 -4.64
N HIS A 81 8.84 -2.25 -4.13
CA HIS A 81 9.30 -2.99 -2.95
C HIS A 81 9.44 -4.49 -3.20
N PHE A 82 9.37 -4.95 -4.44
CA PHE A 82 9.54 -6.37 -4.74
C PHE A 82 10.97 -6.79 -4.40
N PRO A 83 11.19 -7.72 -3.46
CA PRO A 83 12.52 -8.09 -3.04
C PRO A 83 13.16 -9.06 -4.02
N ARG A 84 14.48 -9.18 -3.94
CA ARG A 84 15.25 -10.20 -4.65
C ARG A 84 15.18 -11.56 -3.96
N GLU A 85 15.03 -11.54 -2.65
CA GLU A 85 14.97 -12.70 -1.77
C GLU A 85 13.62 -13.42 -1.90
N THR A 86 13.62 -14.70 -1.57
CA THR A 86 12.42 -15.54 -1.53
C THR A 86 12.10 -15.97 -0.10
N PRO A 87 10.80 -16.09 0.27
CA PRO A 87 10.43 -16.60 1.58
C PRO A 87 10.97 -18.03 1.78
N ARG A 88 11.40 -18.36 3.00
CA ARG A 88 11.74 -19.73 3.36
C ARG A 88 10.47 -20.52 3.67
N PRO A 89 10.30 -21.73 3.13
CA PRO A 89 9.05 -22.50 3.26
C PRO A 89 8.75 -22.97 4.69
N ASP A 90 9.78 -23.08 5.54
CA ASP A 90 9.72 -23.58 6.92
C ASP A 90 9.64 -22.47 7.97
N ARG A 91 9.39 -21.23 7.57
CA ARG A 91 9.34 -20.04 8.44
C ARG A 91 7.97 -19.38 8.44
N PRO A 92 7.57 -18.73 9.55
CA PRO A 92 6.39 -17.87 9.54
C PRO A 92 6.48 -16.82 8.45
N ARG A 93 5.40 -16.65 7.68
CA ARG A 93 5.37 -15.76 6.53
C ARG A 93 4.98 -14.35 6.93
N ILE A 94 5.73 -13.40 6.41
CA ILE A 94 5.50 -11.96 6.54
C ILE A 94 5.36 -11.40 5.14
N ALA A 95 4.37 -10.53 4.91
CA ALA A 95 4.18 -9.88 3.62
C ALA A 95 5.43 -9.09 3.20
N ARG A 96 5.81 -9.18 1.93
CA ARG A 96 7.08 -8.65 1.39
C ARG A 96 7.28 -7.17 1.66
N TYR A 97 6.19 -6.39 1.68
CA TYR A 97 6.27 -4.96 1.94
C TYR A 97 6.87 -4.62 3.33
N ALA A 98 6.83 -5.56 4.27
CA ALA A 98 7.28 -5.37 5.64
C ALA A 98 8.67 -5.96 5.92
N TRP A 99 9.40 -6.42 4.92
CA TRP A 99 10.70 -7.04 5.12
C TRP A 99 11.82 -6.06 5.44
N GLY A 100 11.75 -4.85 4.90
CA GLY A 100 12.75 -3.79 5.11
C GLY A 100 12.34 -2.71 6.11
N MET A 101 12.93 -1.55 5.95
CA MET A 101 12.57 -0.36 6.72
C MET A 101 11.12 0.05 6.50
N ASP A 102 10.58 0.77 7.48
CA ASP A 102 9.24 1.35 7.42
C ASP A 102 9.14 2.34 6.24
N TYR A 103 8.39 1.93 5.22
CA TYR A 103 8.19 2.70 3.99
C TYR A 103 7.60 4.10 4.25
N HIS A 104 6.88 4.28 5.35
CA HIS A 104 6.39 5.60 5.73
C HIS A 104 7.54 6.58 6.01
N GLU A 105 8.61 6.12 6.64
CA GLU A 105 9.79 6.94 6.94
C GLU A 105 10.52 7.28 5.65
N VAL A 106 10.78 6.27 4.82
CA VAL A 106 11.52 6.40 3.55
C VAL A 106 10.79 7.33 2.58
N ILE A 107 9.50 7.06 2.33
CA ILE A 107 8.72 7.80 1.33
C ILE A 107 8.45 9.24 1.80
N ARG A 108 8.18 9.44 3.09
CA ARG A 108 7.98 10.79 3.63
C ARG A 108 9.21 11.66 3.46
N ALA A 109 10.41 11.12 3.71
CA ALA A 109 11.66 11.84 3.46
C ALA A 109 11.82 12.22 1.99
N LYS A 110 11.56 11.27 1.07
CA LYS A 110 11.61 11.53 -0.39
C LYS A 110 10.57 12.58 -0.84
N LEU A 111 9.34 12.54 -0.32
CA LEU A 111 8.29 13.52 -0.65
C LEU A 111 8.64 14.92 -0.17
N ASN A 112 9.21 15.07 1.03
CA ASN A 112 9.67 16.35 1.54
C ASN A 112 10.78 16.92 0.65
N THR A 113 11.79 16.10 0.32
CA THR A 113 12.86 16.49 -0.59
C THR A 113 12.33 16.87 -1.97
N LEU A 114 11.35 16.14 -2.51
CA LEU A 114 10.71 16.48 -3.78
C LEU A 114 10.08 17.86 -3.71
N LEU A 115 9.28 18.12 -2.70
CA LEU A 115 8.60 19.41 -2.53
C LEU A 115 9.59 20.57 -2.39
N ASP A 116 10.66 20.38 -1.63
CA ASP A 116 11.70 21.41 -1.44
C ASP A 116 12.46 21.71 -2.75
N ARG A 117 12.79 20.67 -3.54
CA ARG A 117 13.40 20.85 -4.86
C ARG A 117 12.47 21.57 -5.85
N LEU A 118 11.17 21.25 -5.81
CA LEU A 118 10.19 21.96 -6.64
C LEU A 118 10.08 23.43 -6.24
N ARG A 119 10.03 23.74 -4.94
CA ARG A 119 10.03 25.14 -4.46
C ARG A 119 11.25 25.91 -4.92
N ALA A 120 12.41 25.31 -4.89
CA ALA A 120 13.65 25.95 -5.33
C ALA A 120 13.63 26.29 -6.84
N GLN A 121 12.88 25.56 -7.67
CA GLN A 121 12.88 25.73 -9.13
C GLN A 121 11.68 26.53 -9.66
N VAL A 122 10.51 26.41 -9.02
CA VAL A 122 9.29 27.04 -9.52
C VAL A 122 8.77 28.17 -8.64
N GLY A 123 9.42 28.44 -7.51
CA GLY A 123 9.03 29.44 -6.54
C GLY A 123 8.11 28.86 -5.45
N ASP A 124 7.48 29.77 -4.69
CA ASP A 124 6.63 29.37 -3.56
C ASP A 124 5.38 28.64 -4.04
N ILE A 125 5.26 27.37 -3.61
CA ILE A 125 4.11 26.52 -3.87
C ILE A 125 3.63 25.88 -2.57
N SER A 126 2.32 25.77 -2.44
CA SER A 126 1.69 24.99 -1.39
C SER A 126 1.56 23.53 -1.83
N GLY A 127 1.96 22.63 -0.95
CA GLY A 127 1.85 21.21 -1.22
C GLY A 127 2.10 20.36 0.02
N ARG A 128 1.54 19.15 0.02
CA ARG A 128 1.71 18.20 1.09
C ARG A 128 1.84 16.78 0.55
N GLY A 129 2.86 16.07 1.05
CA GLY A 129 3.09 14.67 0.76
C GLY A 129 2.33 13.74 1.70
N PHE A 130 1.83 12.63 1.14
CA PHE A 130 1.08 11.60 1.86
C PHE A 130 1.57 10.22 1.47
N VAL A 131 1.52 9.29 2.42
CA VAL A 131 1.77 7.88 2.21
C VAL A 131 0.94 7.09 3.23
N ASP A 132 0.04 6.25 2.76
CA ASP A 132 -0.81 5.29 3.49
C ASP A 132 -1.62 5.87 4.68
N SER A 133 -0.97 6.46 5.67
CA SER A 133 -1.58 6.85 6.96
C SER A 133 -2.51 8.08 6.90
N ALA A 134 -2.73 8.68 5.74
CA ALA A 134 -3.60 9.84 5.54
C ALA A 134 -4.94 9.45 4.89
N PRO A 135 -5.98 10.31 5.01
CA PRO A 135 -7.25 10.09 4.34
C PRO A 135 -7.16 10.41 2.83
N VAL A 136 -6.39 9.61 2.10
CA VAL A 136 -6.19 9.69 0.64
C VAL A 136 -6.54 8.36 -0.01
N LEU A 137 -7.31 8.36 -1.09
CA LEU A 137 -7.59 7.18 -1.90
C LEU A 137 -6.45 6.99 -2.93
N GLU A 138 -5.28 6.59 -2.47
CA GLU A 138 -4.04 6.56 -3.25
C GLU A 138 -4.16 5.71 -4.53
N ARG A 139 -4.81 4.54 -4.45
CA ARG A 139 -5.03 3.66 -5.63
C ARG A 139 -5.93 4.30 -6.68
N SER A 140 -6.95 5.04 -6.26
CA SER A 140 -7.83 5.80 -7.15
C SER A 140 -7.06 6.92 -7.85
N TRP A 141 -6.21 7.63 -7.10
CA TRP A 141 -5.34 8.64 -7.68
C TRP A 141 -4.31 8.05 -8.65
N ALA A 142 -3.70 6.92 -8.30
CA ALA A 142 -2.77 6.24 -9.19
C ALA A 142 -3.42 5.81 -10.52
N GLN A 143 -4.67 5.33 -10.49
CA GLN A 143 -5.42 5.01 -11.70
C GLN A 143 -5.72 6.26 -12.53
N ARG A 144 -6.13 7.36 -11.88
CA ARG A 144 -6.42 8.64 -12.53
C ARG A 144 -5.18 9.31 -13.10
N SER A 145 -4.02 9.00 -12.56
CA SER A 145 -2.71 9.46 -13.03
C SER A 145 -2.07 8.52 -14.07
N GLY A 146 -2.81 7.54 -14.60
CA GLY A 146 -2.34 6.66 -15.66
C GLY A 146 -1.39 5.55 -15.22
N LEU A 147 -1.12 5.38 -13.93
CA LEU A 147 -0.09 4.48 -13.42
C LEU A 147 -0.50 2.99 -13.41
N GLY A 148 -1.76 2.69 -13.64
CA GLY A 148 -2.25 1.34 -13.67
C GLY A 148 -3.76 1.27 -13.38
N TRP A 149 -4.28 0.07 -13.21
CA TRP A 149 -5.68 -0.16 -12.84
C TRP A 149 -5.78 -0.84 -11.48
N VAL A 150 -6.90 -0.64 -10.81
CA VAL A 150 -7.22 -1.38 -9.58
C VAL A 150 -7.71 -2.77 -9.99
N GLY A 151 -6.93 -3.78 -9.62
CA GLY A 151 -7.23 -5.18 -9.93
C GLY A 151 -8.37 -5.76 -9.07
N ARG A 152 -8.77 -7.02 -9.37
CA ARG A 152 -9.78 -7.74 -8.57
C ARG A 152 -9.37 -7.91 -7.12
N ASN A 153 -8.07 -8.05 -6.85
CA ASN A 153 -7.49 -8.15 -5.50
C ASN A 153 -7.37 -6.79 -4.79
N GLY A 154 -7.90 -5.72 -5.35
CA GLY A 154 -7.86 -4.38 -4.77
C GLY A 154 -6.51 -3.67 -4.86
N ASN A 155 -5.46 -4.29 -5.39
CA ASN A 155 -4.16 -3.64 -5.56
C ASN A 155 -4.11 -2.85 -6.88
N LEU A 156 -3.31 -1.78 -6.90
CA LEU A 156 -2.90 -1.15 -8.14
C LEU A 156 -2.00 -2.11 -8.93
N ILE A 157 -2.28 -2.30 -10.20
CA ILE A 157 -1.47 -3.14 -11.09
C ILE A 157 -0.92 -2.28 -12.22
N HIS A 158 0.40 -2.15 -12.29
CA HIS A 158 1.10 -1.50 -13.39
C HIS A 158 1.37 -2.51 -14.52
N LYS A 159 1.04 -2.15 -15.76
CA LYS A 159 1.08 -3.07 -16.92
C LYS A 159 2.45 -3.73 -17.17
N GLY A 160 3.53 -3.02 -16.90
CA GLY A 160 4.91 -3.49 -17.17
C GLY A 160 5.69 -3.93 -15.93
N ALA A 161 5.11 -3.82 -14.70
CA ALA A 161 5.88 -4.02 -13.46
C ALA A 161 5.10 -4.72 -12.33
N GLY A 162 3.83 -5.09 -12.55
CA GLY A 162 3.04 -5.80 -11.54
C GLY A 162 2.46 -4.89 -10.46
N SER A 163 2.37 -5.37 -9.23
CA SER A 163 1.65 -4.68 -8.15
C SER A 163 2.45 -4.48 -6.86
N TYR A 164 3.73 -4.78 -6.83
CA TYR A 164 4.58 -4.64 -5.65
C TYR A 164 5.12 -3.20 -5.50
N PHE A 165 4.20 -2.24 -5.35
CA PHE A 165 4.53 -0.83 -5.18
C PHE A 165 3.91 -0.25 -3.92
N PHE A 166 4.69 0.57 -3.21
CA PHE A 166 4.13 1.60 -2.35
C PHE A 166 3.64 2.75 -3.22
N ILE A 167 2.52 3.35 -2.80
CA ILE A 167 1.95 4.51 -3.48
C ILE A 167 2.16 5.73 -2.59
N ALA A 168 2.74 6.76 -3.16
CA ALA A 168 2.90 8.06 -2.52
C ALA A 168 2.11 9.11 -3.29
N THR A 169 1.63 10.13 -2.61
CA THR A 169 0.82 11.20 -3.22
C THR A 169 1.33 12.55 -2.75
N LEU A 170 1.62 13.46 -3.68
CA LEU A 170 1.85 14.88 -3.42
C LEU A 170 0.66 15.67 -3.97
N ILE A 171 -0.08 16.32 -3.08
CA ILE A 171 -1.20 17.21 -3.44
C ILE A 171 -0.67 18.64 -3.38
N THR A 172 -0.85 19.44 -4.45
CA THR A 172 -0.27 20.78 -4.57
C THR A 172 -1.19 21.75 -5.32
N ASP A 173 -1.02 23.04 -5.05
CA ASP A 173 -1.64 24.13 -5.80
C ASP A 173 -0.94 24.40 -7.15
N LEU A 174 0.22 23.78 -7.38
CA LEU A 174 0.93 23.89 -8.65
C LEU A 174 0.07 23.31 -9.78
N GLU A 175 -0.17 24.13 -10.81
CA GLU A 175 -0.86 23.67 -12.02
C GLU A 175 0.09 22.87 -12.90
N LEU A 176 -0.27 21.61 -13.13
CA LEU A 176 0.48 20.63 -13.91
C LEU A 176 -0.41 20.06 -15.02
N THR A 177 0.17 19.79 -16.19
CA THR A 177 -0.52 19.04 -17.24
C THR A 177 -0.77 17.61 -16.74
N PRO A 178 -2.04 17.15 -16.68
CA PRO A 178 -2.35 15.81 -16.21
C PRO A 178 -2.01 14.76 -17.27
N ASP A 179 -1.71 13.56 -16.79
CA ASP A 179 -1.62 12.36 -17.63
C ASP A 179 -3.03 11.79 -17.91
N ASP A 180 -3.13 10.99 -18.95
CA ASP A 180 -4.36 10.28 -19.29
C ASP A 180 -4.65 9.19 -18.26
N PRO A 181 -5.87 9.11 -17.70
CA PRO A 181 -6.21 8.08 -16.73
C PRO A 181 -6.19 6.68 -17.36
N MET A 182 -5.84 5.68 -16.55
CA MET A 182 -5.93 4.28 -16.95
C MET A 182 -7.41 3.85 -17.04
N ALA A 183 -7.97 3.96 -18.23
CA ALA A 183 -9.39 3.62 -18.46
C ALA A 183 -9.62 2.10 -18.54
N ARG A 184 -8.63 1.34 -19.04
CA ARG A 184 -8.79 -0.09 -19.31
C ARG A 184 -8.35 -0.95 -18.13
N ASP A 185 -9.20 -1.94 -17.80
CA ASP A 185 -8.89 -3.03 -16.88
C ASP A 185 -8.38 -4.24 -17.66
N TYR A 186 -7.24 -4.75 -17.26
CA TYR A 186 -6.61 -5.90 -17.89
C TYR A 186 -6.71 -7.20 -17.06
N CYS A 187 -7.54 -7.23 -16.01
CA CYS A 187 -7.87 -8.48 -15.32
C CYS A 187 -8.71 -9.42 -16.20
N GLY A 188 -9.61 -8.85 -17.02
CA GLY A 188 -10.48 -9.64 -17.90
C GLY A 188 -11.28 -10.71 -17.13
N SER A 189 -11.27 -11.95 -17.65
CA SER A 189 -11.91 -13.11 -17.01
C SER A 189 -11.06 -13.81 -15.95
N CYS A 190 -9.83 -13.34 -15.68
CA CYS A 190 -8.93 -13.96 -14.70
C CYS A 190 -9.50 -13.91 -13.27
N ARG A 191 -9.53 -15.08 -12.61
CA ARG A 191 -10.04 -15.25 -11.24
C ARG A 191 -8.98 -15.70 -10.23
N ARG A 192 -7.72 -15.85 -10.62
CA ARG A 192 -6.69 -16.49 -9.80
C ARG A 192 -6.59 -15.95 -8.38
N CYS A 193 -6.73 -14.65 -8.17
CA CYS A 193 -6.66 -14.05 -6.82
C CYS A 193 -7.92 -14.34 -5.98
N LEU A 194 -9.09 -14.51 -6.61
CA LEU A 194 -10.31 -14.92 -5.91
C LEU A 194 -10.18 -16.38 -5.46
N ASP A 195 -9.82 -17.26 -6.42
CA ASP A 195 -9.76 -18.71 -6.21
C ASP A 195 -8.66 -19.09 -5.21
N ALA A 196 -7.59 -18.31 -5.13
CA ALA A 196 -6.47 -18.54 -4.20
C ALA A 196 -6.66 -17.88 -2.82
N CYS A 197 -7.65 -16.99 -2.63
CA CYS A 197 -7.85 -16.31 -1.36
C CYS A 197 -8.34 -17.27 -0.27
N PRO A 198 -7.54 -17.60 0.76
CA PRO A 198 -7.92 -18.65 1.71
C PRO A 198 -9.14 -18.32 2.56
N THR A 199 -9.44 -17.03 2.69
CA THR A 199 -10.54 -16.50 3.51
C THR A 199 -11.70 -15.95 2.67
N GLU A 200 -11.64 -16.13 1.35
CA GLU A 200 -12.68 -15.64 0.43
C GLU A 200 -12.99 -14.13 0.59
N ALA A 201 -11.94 -13.36 0.95
CA ALA A 201 -12.07 -11.92 1.16
C ALA A 201 -12.28 -11.12 -0.14
N ILE A 202 -12.01 -11.73 -1.32
CA ILE A 202 -12.08 -11.05 -2.62
C ILE A 202 -13.37 -11.44 -3.33
N GLY A 203 -14.26 -10.47 -3.48
CA GLY A 203 -15.54 -10.66 -4.17
C GLY A 203 -15.45 -10.51 -5.69
N GLU A 204 -16.50 -10.97 -6.37
CA GLU A 204 -16.61 -10.92 -7.85
C GLU A 204 -16.56 -9.49 -8.41
N GLU A 205 -17.14 -8.53 -7.71
CA GLU A 205 -17.27 -7.14 -8.16
C GLU A 205 -15.99 -6.29 -7.93
N LYS A 206 -14.81 -6.92 -7.78
CA LYS A 206 -13.54 -6.27 -7.43
C LYS A 206 -13.58 -5.55 -6.07
N VAL A 207 -14.37 -6.08 -5.18
CA VAL A 207 -14.50 -5.61 -3.81
C VAL A 207 -13.73 -6.56 -2.90
N VAL A 208 -12.87 -6.02 -2.07
CA VAL A 208 -12.20 -6.78 -1.01
C VAL A 208 -12.93 -6.51 0.30
N ASP A 209 -13.48 -7.55 0.89
CA ASP A 209 -14.00 -7.51 2.25
C ASP A 209 -12.81 -7.48 3.22
N GLY A 210 -12.47 -6.28 3.70
CA GLY A 210 -11.34 -6.10 4.59
C GLY A 210 -11.49 -6.91 5.88
N SER A 211 -12.73 -7.06 6.40
CA SER A 211 -13.01 -7.79 7.64
C SER A 211 -12.69 -9.29 7.57
N LYS A 212 -12.54 -9.84 6.35
CA LYS A 212 -12.16 -11.24 6.11
C LYS A 212 -10.70 -11.42 5.70
N CYS A 213 -9.99 -10.33 5.38
CA CYS A 213 -8.62 -10.41 4.87
C CYS A 213 -7.62 -10.82 5.98
N ILE A 214 -6.71 -11.74 5.68
CA ILE A 214 -5.61 -12.11 6.59
C ILE A 214 -4.82 -10.88 7.04
N SER A 215 -4.57 -9.93 6.14
CA SER A 215 -3.86 -8.69 6.49
C SER A 215 -4.60 -7.87 7.54
N TYR A 216 -5.93 -7.84 7.50
CA TYR A 216 -6.71 -7.18 8.55
C TYR A 216 -6.51 -7.86 9.90
N PHE A 217 -6.65 -9.18 9.98
CA PHE A 217 -6.51 -9.91 11.23
C PHE A 217 -5.11 -9.79 11.83
N THR A 218 -4.09 -9.82 10.99
CA THR A 218 -2.70 -9.85 11.45
C THR A 218 -2.09 -8.49 11.71
N ILE A 219 -2.66 -7.40 11.15
CA ILE A 219 -2.12 -6.03 11.25
C ILE A 219 -3.07 -5.09 11.96
N GLU A 220 -4.35 -5.08 11.57
CA GLU A 220 -5.31 -4.04 11.96
C GLU A 220 -6.18 -4.43 13.16
N LEU A 221 -6.47 -5.72 13.33
CA LEU A 221 -7.25 -6.22 14.45
C LEU A 221 -6.44 -6.06 15.74
N LYS A 222 -6.85 -5.10 16.57
CA LYS A 222 -6.21 -4.78 17.86
C LYS A 222 -7.04 -5.34 19.00
N ASP A 223 -6.34 -5.83 20.01
CA ASP A 223 -6.92 -6.20 21.32
C ASP A 223 -8.13 -7.18 21.29
N ALA A 224 -8.36 -7.83 20.14
CA ALA A 224 -9.39 -8.84 19.98
C ALA A 224 -8.79 -10.17 19.56
N LEU A 225 -9.49 -11.27 19.84
CA LEU A 225 -9.14 -12.59 19.34
C LEU A 225 -9.48 -12.70 17.85
N ILE A 226 -8.67 -13.44 17.13
CA ILE A 226 -9.02 -13.79 15.74
C ILE A 226 -10.15 -14.83 15.82
N PRO A 227 -11.25 -14.67 15.07
CA PRO A 227 -12.37 -15.59 15.11
C PRO A 227 -11.97 -17.02 14.80
N SER A 228 -12.51 -17.98 15.54
CA SER A 228 -12.16 -19.41 15.43
C SER A 228 -12.49 -20.01 14.05
N GLU A 229 -13.49 -19.48 13.35
CA GLU A 229 -13.84 -19.86 11.98
C GLU A 229 -12.75 -19.57 10.95
N MET A 230 -11.78 -18.73 11.30
CA MET A 230 -10.59 -18.45 10.48
C MET A 230 -9.44 -19.45 10.71
N GLN A 231 -9.59 -20.36 11.67
CA GLN A 231 -8.55 -21.33 12.02
C GLN A 231 -8.19 -22.20 10.82
N GLY A 232 -6.90 -22.45 10.60
CA GLY A 232 -6.39 -23.21 9.46
C GLY A 232 -6.34 -22.44 8.13
N ARG A 233 -7.03 -21.29 8.02
CA ARG A 233 -7.10 -20.51 6.76
C ARG A 233 -5.90 -19.60 6.51
N PHE A 234 -5.07 -19.33 7.52
CA PHE A 234 -3.95 -18.39 7.38
C PHE A 234 -2.68 -19.06 6.82
N GLY A 235 -2.62 -20.39 6.76
CA GLY A 235 -1.36 -21.08 6.45
C GLY A 235 -0.25 -20.61 7.39
N ASP A 236 0.87 -20.16 6.85
CA ASP A 236 2.02 -19.68 7.62
C ASP A 236 2.05 -18.15 7.82
N TRP A 237 1.02 -17.42 7.40
CA TRP A 237 1.00 -15.96 7.47
C TRP A 237 0.79 -15.46 8.90
N VAL A 238 1.78 -14.69 9.40
CA VAL A 238 1.74 -14.08 10.74
C VAL A 238 1.69 -12.55 10.69
N PHE A 239 2.02 -11.95 9.54
CA PHE A 239 1.92 -10.51 9.34
C PHE A 239 1.65 -10.17 7.86
N GLY A 240 0.50 -9.58 7.57
CA GLY A 240 0.07 -9.36 6.19
C GLY A 240 -0.20 -10.67 5.44
N CYS A 241 -0.39 -10.56 4.12
CA CYS A 241 -0.61 -11.70 3.23
C CYS A 241 -0.38 -11.29 1.78
N ASP A 242 0.43 -12.03 1.04
CA ASP A 242 0.71 -11.76 -0.37
C ASP A 242 0.06 -12.77 -1.33
N VAL A 243 -0.79 -13.69 -0.87
CA VAL A 243 -1.37 -14.78 -1.70
C VAL A 243 -1.97 -14.22 -2.99
N CYS A 244 -2.80 -13.18 -2.91
CA CYS A 244 -3.45 -12.61 -4.08
C CYS A 244 -2.49 -11.90 -5.05
N GLN A 245 -1.33 -11.45 -4.57
CA GLN A 245 -0.26 -10.88 -5.40
C GLN A 245 0.61 -11.97 -6.01
N GLU A 246 0.93 -13.03 -5.24
CA GLU A 246 1.75 -14.16 -5.71
C GLU A 246 1.12 -14.89 -6.89
N VAL A 247 -0.19 -15.07 -6.87
CA VAL A 247 -0.91 -15.75 -7.97
C VAL A 247 -1.26 -14.83 -9.14
N CYS A 248 -1.05 -13.51 -9.00
CA CYS A 248 -1.40 -12.56 -10.04
C CYS A 248 -0.46 -12.70 -11.24
N PRO A 249 -0.97 -12.98 -12.46
CA PRO A 249 -0.12 -13.18 -13.62
C PRO A 249 0.64 -11.93 -14.05
N TRP A 250 0.20 -10.74 -13.61
CA TRP A 250 0.89 -9.50 -13.91
C TRP A 250 2.18 -9.35 -13.10
N ASN A 251 2.32 -10.03 -11.97
CA ASN A 251 3.52 -9.99 -11.15
C ASN A 251 4.71 -10.78 -11.74
N ARG A 252 4.52 -11.49 -12.87
CA ARG A 252 5.65 -12.02 -13.66
C ARG A 252 6.56 -10.92 -14.22
N PHE A 253 6.08 -9.69 -14.28
CA PHE A 253 6.85 -8.53 -14.74
C PHE A 253 7.53 -7.78 -13.57
N ALA A 254 7.28 -8.17 -12.31
CA ALA A 254 7.93 -7.56 -11.17
C ALA A 254 9.45 -7.80 -11.23
N LYS A 255 10.21 -6.74 -10.98
CA LYS A 255 11.67 -6.78 -10.92
C LYS A 255 12.10 -6.38 -9.51
N PRO A 256 13.21 -6.91 -8.99
CA PRO A 256 13.71 -6.50 -7.69
C PRO A 256 13.91 -4.99 -7.60
N HIS A 257 13.52 -4.44 -6.42
CA HIS A 257 13.68 -3.01 -6.12
C HIS A 257 15.16 -2.61 -6.04
N GLN A 258 15.41 -1.30 -6.18
CA GLN A 258 16.75 -0.70 -6.06
C GLN A 258 16.89 0.16 -4.78
N GLU A 259 15.84 0.26 -3.94
CA GLU A 259 15.84 1.06 -2.72
C GLU A 259 16.60 0.31 -1.61
N PRO A 260 17.76 0.82 -1.16
CA PRO A 260 18.57 0.13 -0.13
C PRO A 260 17.83 -0.06 1.20
N ALA A 261 16.95 0.87 1.55
CA ALA A 261 16.17 0.82 2.79
C ALA A 261 15.17 -0.33 2.82
N PHE A 262 14.80 -0.90 1.66
CA PHE A 262 13.88 -2.04 1.58
C PHE A 262 14.58 -3.39 1.56
N THR A 263 15.92 -3.41 1.63
CA THR A 263 16.67 -4.66 1.86
C THR A 263 16.12 -5.36 3.11
N PRO A 264 15.79 -6.67 3.03
CA PRO A 264 15.19 -7.37 4.15
C PRO A 264 16.04 -7.29 5.42
N ILE A 265 15.38 -7.02 6.54
CA ILE A 265 15.99 -7.17 7.86
C ILE A 265 16.31 -8.66 8.02
N PRO A 266 17.59 -9.08 8.26
CA PRO A 266 17.97 -10.50 8.23
C PRO A 266 17.05 -11.40 9.07
N LYS A 267 16.70 -10.96 10.28
CA LYS A 267 15.81 -11.70 11.19
C LYS A 267 14.38 -11.90 10.69
N VAL A 268 13.88 -11.06 9.78
CA VAL A 268 12.52 -11.19 9.22
C VAL A 268 12.38 -12.49 8.42
N LEU A 269 13.42 -12.90 7.71
CA LEU A 269 13.39 -14.09 6.86
C LEU A 269 13.89 -15.35 7.57
N ASP A 270 14.69 -15.20 8.63
CA ASP A 270 15.45 -16.30 9.23
C ASP A 270 14.83 -16.86 10.50
N LEU A 271 14.07 -16.07 11.27
CA LEU A 271 13.50 -16.50 12.53
C LEU A 271 12.53 -17.68 12.37
N SER A 272 12.82 -18.76 13.06
CA SER A 272 11.90 -19.90 13.24
C SER A 272 10.71 -19.54 14.12
N THR A 273 9.67 -20.35 14.08
CA THR A 273 8.50 -20.17 14.97
C THR A 273 8.91 -20.12 16.44
N SER A 274 9.82 -21.02 16.87
CA SER A 274 10.31 -21.07 18.26
C SER A 274 11.12 -19.83 18.65
N GLU A 275 11.92 -19.29 17.74
CA GLU A 275 12.66 -18.05 17.99
C GLU A 275 11.74 -16.83 18.08
N TRP A 276 10.68 -16.79 17.28
CA TRP A 276 9.63 -15.79 17.41
C TRP A 276 8.93 -15.88 18.78
N GLU A 277 8.55 -17.07 19.20
CA GLU A 277 7.88 -17.30 20.48
C GLU A 277 8.73 -16.97 21.69
N ALA A 278 10.03 -17.23 21.60
CA ALA A 278 11.00 -16.92 22.65
C ALA A 278 11.40 -15.43 22.70
N MET A 279 10.99 -14.62 21.71
CA MET A 279 11.38 -13.22 21.62
C MET A 279 10.71 -12.38 22.70
N SER A 280 11.52 -11.69 23.52
CA SER A 280 10.99 -10.72 24.49
C SER A 280 10.43 -9.48 23.81
N GLU A 281 9.55 -8.75 24.50
CA GLU A 281 9.02 -7.48 23.98
C GLU A 281 10.12 -6.46 23.75
N GLU A 282 11.15 -6.44 24.58
CA GLU A 282 12.32 -5.54 24.42
C GLU A 282 13.10 -5.88 23.15
N ALA A 283 13.39 -7.16 22.91
CA ALA A 283 14.04 -7.63 21.70
C ALA A 283 13.21 -7.29 20.44
N PHE A 284 11.90 -7.52 20.49
CA PHE A 284 10.98 -7.15 19.42
C PHE A 284 11.03 -5.66 19.10
N ARG A 285 10.96 -4.81 20.12
CA ARG A 285 11.05 -3.35 19.95
C ARG A 285 12.39 -2.92 19.35
N GLY A 286 13.49 -3.55 19.77
CA GLY A 286 14.84 -3.24 19.25
C GLY A 286 14.98 -3.62 17.77
N ILE A 287 14.59 -4.85 17.41
CA ILE A 287 14.74 -5.38 16.05
C ILE A 287 13.81 -4.63 15.06
N PHE A 288 12.56 -4.38 15.45
CA PHE A 288 11.53 -3.85 14.55
C PHE A 288 11.24 -2.35 14.75
N LYS A 289 12.14 -1.61 15.39
CA LYS A 289 11.98 -0.16 15.66
C LYS A 289 11.62 0.64 14.42
N HIS A 290 12.26 0.34 13.30
CA HIS A 290 12.08 1.00 12.00
C HIS A 290 11.47 0.06 10.96
N SER A 291 10.61 -0.86 11.37
CA SER A 291 9.91 -1.81 10.49
C SER A 291 8.40 -1.64 10.59
N PRO A 292 7.66 -1.87 9.49
CA PRO A 292 6.18 -1.88 9.53
C PRO A 292 5.62 -2.91 10.52
N ILE A 293 6.37 -3.96 10.84
CA ILE A 293 6.00 -5.05 11.78
C ILE A 293 5.66 -4.49 13.17
N ARG A 294 6.28 -3.38 13.57
CA ARG A 294 5.98 -2.70 14.86
C ARG A 294 4.50 -2.36 15.02
N ARG A 295 3.71 -2.25 13.92
CA ARG A 295 2.29 -1.92 13.96
C ARG A 295 1.46 -2.98 14.69
N ALA A 296 1.82 -4.26 14.56
CA ALA A 296 1.18 -5.35 15.29
C ALA A 296 1.50 -5.32 16.79
N LYS A 297 2.58 -4.67 17.21
CA LYS A 297 3.20 -4.77 18.54
C LYS A 297 3.60 -6.22 18.86
N HIS A 298 4.41 -6.44 19.86
CA HIS A 298 4.80 -7.78 20.32
C HIS A 298 3.56 -8.65 20.61
N ARG A 299 2.61 -8.14 21.39
CA ARG A 299 1.38 -8.86 21.76
C ARG A 299 0.58 -9.35 20.53
N GLY A 300 0.43 -8.50 19.50
CA GLY A 300 -0.28 -8.88 18.27
C GLY A 300 0.48 -9.94 17.48
N MET A 301 1.81 -9.86 17.42
CA MET A 301 2.62 -10.87 16.76
C MET A 301 2.52 -12.23 17.47
N MET A 302 2.59 -12.26 18.81
CA MET A 302 2.43 -13.49 19.60
C MET A 302 1.04 -14.12 19.41
N ARG A 303 -0.02 -13.28 19.38
CA ARG A 303 -1.38 -13.76 19.06
C ARG A 303 -1.43 -14.39 17.67
N ASN A 304 -0.85 -13.78 16.66
CA ASN A 304 -0.86 -14.27 15.28
C ASN A 304 -0.10 -15.60 15.17
N LEU A 305 1.03 -15.73 15.83
CA LEU A 305 1.80 -16.99 15.90
C LEU A 305 1.02 -18.10 16.57
N ALA A 306 0.41 -17.85 17.72
CA ALA A 306 -0.43 -18.82 18.42
C ALA A 306 -1.60 -19.29 17.56
N PHE A 307 -2.27 -18.34 16.87
CA PHE A 307 -3.38 -18.65 15.97
C PHE A 307 -2.94 -19.49 14.75
N MET A 308 -1.79 -19.18 14.17
CA MET A 308 -1.23 -19.98 13.08
C MET A 308 -0.95 -21.44 13.52
N LYS A 309 -0.42 -21.63 14.73
CA LYS A 309 -0.10 -22.98 15.26
C LYS A 309 -1.36 -23.81 15.51
N SER A 310 -2.36 -23.23 16.18
CA SER A 310 -3.61 -23.93 16.48
C SER A 310 -4.39 -24.38 15.25
N GLY A 311 -4.09 -23.83 14.08
CA GLY A 311 -4.67 -24.27 12.80
C GLY A 311 -3.93 -25.43 12.13
N LYS A 312 -2.83 -25.90 12.72
CA LYS A 312 -2.02 -27.04 12.20
C LYS A 312 -2.19 -28.32 13.04
N GLU A 313 -2.77 -28.20 14.22
CA GLU A 313 -3.18 -29.31 15.09
C GLU A 313 -4.57 -29.82 14.67
#